data_235e7e5e454326dedc7def20bfb36ada
#
_entry.id   235e7e5e454326dedc7def20bfb36ada
#
_cell.length_a   1.000
_cell.length_b   1.000
_cell.length_c   1.000
_cell.angle_alpha   90.00
_cell.angle_beta   90.00
_cell.angle_gamma   90.00
#
_symmetry.space_group_name_H-M   'P 1'
#
loop_
_entity.id
_entity.type
_entity.pdbx_description
1 polymer ?
#
loop_
_entity_poly.entity_id
_entity_poly.type
_entity_poly.pdbx_seq_one_letter_code
_entity_poly.pdbx_strand_id
1 'polypeptide(L)'
;YRQADGWDHVKNARISASADLESYIADVQKEWKLGERDTLITGYSFKREDYTSLVKSSNKAHRTNNALYLSWDHAFNDRFSTTVGLRGEMIDDPFDDQRIINPQFQTLYKINDTTSWYINVGRAFQMPTVDAYFSNKAAAGGLKPEKGWTYETGVKKLIGDKSSLKFAVYHMDFDNKLGWSDKDPLTGLQHAINKGEFRNTGVEAEFARTVNAHWDYSLGLGYGNPEIRDPSKK
;
A
#
# COMPACT_ATOMS: atom_id res chain seq x y z
N TYR A 1 6.18 -11.82 16.20
CA TYR A 1 7.53 -12.17 16.66
C TYR A 1 8.46 -12.34 15.48
N ARG A 2 9.59 -11.65 15.44
CA ARG A 2 10.61 -11.82 14.43
C ARG A 2 11.99 -11.76 15.08
N GLN A 3 12.66 -12.89 15.14
CA GLN A 3 14.07 -12.95 15.46
C GLN A 3 14.86 -13.12 14.16
N ALA A 4 15.80 -12.23 13.88
CA ALA A 4 16.74 -12.40 12.78
C ALA A 4 18.13 -12.57 13.37
N ASP A 5 18.68 -13.76 13.24
CA ASP A 5 20.08 -14.05 13.51
C ASP A 5 20.86 -13.97 12.20
N GLY A 6 21.89 -13.15 12.17
CA GLY A 6 22.77 -12.96 11.04
C GLY A 6 24.23 -13.00 11.45
N TRP A 7 25.12 -13.27 10.50
CA TRP A 7 26.56 -13.18 10.68
C TRP A 7 27.12 -11.96 9.94
N ASP A 8 27.80 -11.08 10.66
CA ASP A 8 28.53 -9.97 10.03
C ASP A 8 29.94 -10.45 9.65
N HIS A 9 30.13 -10.74 8.37
CA HIS A 9 31.41 -11.21 7.85
C HIS A 9 32.54 -10.17 7.93
N VAL A 10 32.18 -8.88 8.00
CA VAL A 10 33.18 -7.79 8.14
C VAL A 10 33.70 -7.69 9.56
N LYS A 11 32.81 -7.87 10.53
CA LYS A 11 33.14 -7.84 11.97
C LYS A 11 33.45 -9.19 12.54
N ASN A 12 33.29 -10.25 11.75
CA ASN A 12 33.39 -11.64 12.18
C ASN A 12 32.60 -11.92 13.47
N ALA A 13 31.41 -11.40 13.54
CA ALA A 13 30.56 -11.45 14.73
C ALA A 13 29.14 -11.88 14.36
N ARG A 14 28.52 -12.63 15.26
CA ARG A 14 27.09 -12.96 15.16
C ARG A 14 26.28 -11.70 15.51
N ILE A 15 25.41 -11.32 14.60
CA ILE A 15 24.44 -10.23 14.84
C ILE A 15 23.12 -10.90 15.18
N SER A 16 22.60 -10.62 16.36
CA SER A 16 21.21 -10.93 16.70
C SER A 16 20.44 -9.63 16.81
N ALA A 17 19.46 -9.44 15.96
CA ALA A 17 18.45 -8.39 16.10
C ALA A 17 17.17 -9.06 16.61
N SER A 18 16.75 -8.72 17.79
CA SER A 18 15.51 -9.22 18.37
C SER A 18 14.56 -8.07 18.60
N ALA A 19 13.34 -8.21 18.11
CA ALA A 19 12.26 -7.29 18.35
C ALA A 19 10.94 -8.06 18.43
N ASP A 20 10.09 -7.65 19.34
CA ASP A 20 8.72 -8.14 19.42
C ASP A 20 7.78 -7.10 18.81
N LEU A 21 6.93 -7.56 17.90
CA LEU A 21 5.84 -6.78 17.35
C LEU A 21 4.52 -7.51 17.62
N GLU A 22 3.66 -6.86 18.39
CA GLU A 22 2.30 -7.33 18.62
C GLU A 22 1.32 -6.43 17.87
N SER A 23 0.34 -7.01 17.20
CA SER A 23 -0.67 -6.28 16.46
C SER A 23 -2.06 -6.76 16.83
N TYR A 24 -2.92 -5.80 17.16
CA TYR A 24 -4.33 -6.01 17.45
C TYR A 24 -5.14 -5.29 16.39
N ILE A 25 -6.05 -6.00 15.74
CA ILE A 25 -6.90 -5.45 14.67
C ILE A 25 -8.34 -5.81 14.97
N ALA A 26 -9.22 -4.82 14.88
CA ALA A 26 -10.67 -5.00 14.88
C ALA A 26 -11.26 -4.20 13.71
N ASP A 27 -12.15 -4.83 12.97
CA ASP A 27 -12.87 -4.18 11.86
C ASP A 27 -14.35 -4.55 11.96
N VAL A 28 -15.21 -3.54 11.86
CA VAL A 28 -16.65 -3.69 11.86
C VAL A 28 -17.22 -2.94 10.67
N GLN A 29 -17.94 -3.62 9.82
CA GLN A 29 -18.59 -3.00 8.66
C GLN A 29 -20.05 -3.40 8.55
N LYS A 30 -20.81 -2.54 7.89
CA LYS A 30 -22.20 -2.80 7.53
C LYS A 30 -22.46 -2.42 6.09
N GLU A 31 -23.13 -3.33 5.38
CA GLU A 31 -23.67 -3.10 4.05
C GLU A 31 -25.13 -2.67 4.16
N TRP A 32 -25.48 -1.64 3.39
CA TRP A 32 -26.83 -1.07 3.29
C TRP A 32 -27.26 -1.14 1.83
N LYS A 33 -28.32 -1.87 1.56
CA LYS A 33 -28.99 -1.85 0.25
C LYS A 33 -29.95 -0.68 0.22
N LEU A 34 -29.59 0.40 -0.48
CA LEU A 34 -30.36 1.63 -0.59
C LEU A 34 -31.35 1.60 -1.76
N GLY A 35 -31.48 0.48 -2.43
CA GLY A 35 -32.32 0.25 -3.58
C GLY A 35 -31.76 -0.90 -4.44
N GLU A 36 -32.26 -1.03 -5.65
CA GLU A 36 -31.81 -2.07 -6.59
C GLU A 36 -30.44 -1.77 -7.20
N ARG A 37 -30.04 -0.50 -7.21
CA ARG A 37 -28.83 0.00 -7.89
C ARG A 37 -27.80 0.64 -6.98
N ASP A 38 -28.09 0.77 -5.70
CA ASP A 38 -27.27 1.45 -4.74
C ASP A 38 -26.93 0.55 -3.56
N THR A 39 -25.65 0.43 -3.32
CA THR A 39 -25.11 -0.25 -2.14
C THR A 39 -24.16 0.70 -1.42
N LEU A 40 -24.37 0.92 -0.13
CA LEU A 40 -23.46 1.68 0.72
C LEU A 40 -22.83 0.75 1.74
N ILE A 41 -21.51 0.74 1.83
CA ILE A 41 -20.76 0.09 2.90
C ILE A 41 -20.23 1.20 3.81
N THR A 42 -20.41 1.04 5.11
CA THR A 42 -19.82 1.91 6.12
C THR A 42 -19.09 1.05 7.14
N GLY A 43 -17.97 1.53 7.66
CA GLY A 43 -17.24 0.73 8.64
C GLY A 43 -16.28 1.56 9.48
N TYR A 44 -15.82 0.89 10.54
CA TYR A 44 -14.80 1.36 11.46
C TYR A 44 -13.73 0.30 11.60
N SER A 45 -12.48 0.73 11.56
CA SER A 45 -11.31 -0.12 11.74
C SER A 45 -10.43 0.44 12.84
N PHE A 46 -10.01 -0.44 13.73
CA PHE A 46 -9.03 -0.17 14.77
C PHE A 46 -7.81 -1.06 14.56
N LYS A 47 -6.61 -0.46 14.65
CA LYS A 47 -5.35 -1.20 14.64
C LYS A 47 -4.43 -0.63 15.71
N ARG A 48 -3.85 -1.51 16.53
CA ARG A 48 -2.79 -1.16 17.47
C ARG A 48 -1.57 -2.02 17.21
N GLU A 49 -0.39 -1.41 17.18
CA GLU A 49 0.91 -2.05 17.04
C GLU A 49 1.78 -1.68 18.22
N ASP A 50 2.19 -2.68 18.99
CA ASP A 50 3.12 -2.53 20.12
C ASP A 50 4.47 -3.11 19.70
N TYR A 51 5.51 -2.29 19.73
CA TYR A 51 6.87 -2.65 19.33
C TYR A 51 7.81 -2.58 20.52
N THR A 52 8.63 -3.62 20.71
CA THR A 52 9.68 -3.68 21.72
C THR A 52 10.98 -4.13 21.08
N SER A 53 12.02 -3.28 21.10
CA SER A 53 13.38 -3.66 20.67
C SER A 53 14.14 -4.26 21.84
N LEU A 54 14.73 -5.44 21.63
CA LEU A 54 15.50 -6.17 22.65
C LEU A 54 17.02 -5.94 22.55
N VAL A 55 17.50 -5.22 21.50
CA VAL A 55 18.93 -5.10 21.18
C VAL A 55 19.61 -3.89 21.84
N LYS A 56 18.90 -2.81 22.11
CA LYS A 56 19.45 -1.63 22.78
C LYS A 56 18.41 -1.10 23.79
N SER A 57 18.67 -1.36 25.08
CA SER A 57 17.89 -0.81 26.18
C SER A 57 16.40 -0.60 25.84
N SER A 58 15.61 -1.66 25.97
CA SER A 58 14.14 -1.76 25.88
C SER A 58 13.42 -0.51 25.31
N ASN A 59 13.66 -0.18 24.05
CA ASN A 59 12.90 0.84 23.37
C ASN A 59 11.51 0.26 23.07
N LYS A 60 10.50 0.83 23.68
CA LYS A 60 9.09 0.50 23.45
C LYS A 60 8.42 1.65 22.73
N ALA A 61 7.59 1.34 21.78
CA ALA A 61 6.71 2.28 21.12
C ALA A 61 5.40 1.59 20.74
N HIS A 62 4.35 2.36 20.65
CA HIS A 62 3.08 1.88 20.14
C HIS A 62 2.54 2.87 19.11
N ARG A 63 1.77 2.35 18.19
CA ARG A 63 0.99 3.12 17.22
C ARG A 63 -0.45 2.65 17.28
N THR A 64 -1.38 3.59 17.34
CA THR A 64 -2.80 3.30 17.28
C THR A 64 -3.39 3.98 16.05
N ASN A 65 -4.15 3.25 15.27
CA ASN A 65 -4.86 3.78 14.11
C ASN A 65 -6.36 3.51 14.24
N ASN A 66 -7.14 4.57 14.17
CA ASN A 66 -8.59 4.54 14.11
C ASN A 66 -9.02 5.06 12.75
N ALA A 67 -9.84 4.31 12.04
CA ALA A 67 -10.31 4.70 10.74
C ALA A 67 -11.82 4.57 10.59
N LEU A 68 -12.44 5.57 9.98
CA LEU A 68 -13.82 5.50 9.51
C LEU A 68 -13.80 5.46 7.99
N TYR A 69 -14.64 4.62 7.41
CA TYR A 69 -14.73 4.53 5.96
C TYR A 69 -16.15 4.35 5.46
N LEU A 70 -16.34 4.77 4.24
CA LEU A 70 -17.54 4.52 3.47
C LEU A 70 -17.18 4.17 2.02
N SER A 71 -17.99 3.34 1.38
CA SER A 71 -17.93 3.03 -0.04
C SER A 71 -19.35 2.97 -0.59
N TRP A 72 -19.64 3.77 -1.59
CA TRP A 72 -20.91 3.80 -2.27
C TRP A 72 -20.77 3.29 -3.69
N ASP A 73 -21.52 2.22 -3.98
CA ASP A 73 -21.60 1.60 -5.29
C ASP A 73 -22.91 2.01 -5.95
N HIS A 74 -22.86 2.55 -7.15
CA HIS A 74 -24.02 2.93 -7.94
C HIS A 74 -23.98 2.30 -9.33
N ALA A 75 -25.02 1.57 -9.70
CA ALA A 75 -25.21 1.04 -11.04
C ALA A 75 -26.15 1.97 -11.84
N PHE A 76 -25.60 2.80 -12.72
CA PHE A 76 -26.39 3.67 -13.61
C PHE A 76 -27.30 2.85 -14.54
N ASN A 77 -26.78 1.71 -15.01
CA ASN A 77 -27.49 0.71 -15.79
C ASN A 77 -26.72 -0.61 -15.73
N ASP A 78 -27.18 -1.64 -16.47
CA ASP A 78 -26.59 -2.98 -16.47
C ASP A 78 -25.15 -3.03 -17.05
N ARG A 79 -24.71 -1.96 -17.72
CA ARG A 79 -23.38 -1.85 -18.35
C ARG A 79 -22.44 -0.87 -17.66
N PHE A 80 -22.95 0.06 -16.87
CA PHE A 80 -22.13 1.12 -16.28
C PHE A 80 -22.38 1.23 -14.78
N SER A 81 -21.31 1.07 -14.01
CA SER A 81 -21.31 1.23 -12.57
C SER A 81 -20.11 2.03 -12.08
N THR A 82 -20.26 2.65 -10.93
CA THR A 82 -19.22 3.46 -10.29
C THR A 82 -19.21 3.19 -8.78
N THR A 83 -18.02 3.13 -8.21
CA THR A 83 -17.78 3.09 -6.77
C THR A 83 -17.03 4.34 -6.34
N VAL A 84 -17.52 5.02 -5.32
CA VAL A 84 -16.86 6.14 -4.65
C VAL A 84 -16.58 5.75 -3.21
N GLY A 85 -15.32 5.76 -2.82
CA GLY A 85 -14.88 5.45 -1.47
C GLY A 85 -14.18 6.63 -0.79
N LEU A 86 -14.34 6.71 0.52
CA LEU A 86 -13.61 7.65 1.36
C LEU A 86 -13.24 6.97 2.66
N ARG A 87 -11.95 7.05 3.03
CA ARG A 87 -11.44 6.55 4.30
C ARG A 87 -10.65 7.64 5.02
N GLY A 88 -11.04 7.97 6.24
CA GLY A 88 -10.33 8.88 7.13
C GLY A 88 -9.59 8.10 8.21
N GLU A 89 -8.31 8.39 8.37
CA GLU A 89 -7.40 7.76 9.33
C GLU A 89 -6.99 8.78 10.40
N MET A 90 -7.07 8.38 11.66
CA MET A 90 -6.51 9.09 12.82
C MET A 90 -5.47 8.19 13.46
N ILE A 91 -4.21 8.54 13.29
CA ILE A 91 -3.06 7.74 13.70
C ILE A 91 -2.35 8.47 14.83
N ASP A 92 -2.38 7.86 16.01
CA ASP A 92 -1.59 8.25 17.16
C ASP A 92 -0.24 7.52 17.04
N ASP A 93 0.80 8.28 16.74
CA ASP A 93 2.13 7.77 16.44
C ASP A 93 3.12 8.30 17.47
N PRO A 94 4.08 7.49 17.95
CA PRO A 94 5.00 7.89 19.01
C PRO A 94 5.87 9.11 18.67
N PHE A 95 5.87 9.56 17.41
CA PHE A 95 6.71 10.68 16.94
C PHE A 95 5.90 11.86 16.41
N ASP A 96 4.84 11.59 15.66
CA ASP A 96 4.00 12.65 15.08
C ASP A 96 2.62 12.10 14.64
N ASP A 97 1.58 12.58 15.28
CA ASP A 97 0.21 12.18 14.97
C ASP A 97 -0.18 12.54 13.55
N GLN A 98 -0.87 11.64 12.88
CA GLN A 98 -1.29 11.83 11.51
C GLN A 98 -2.81 11.80 11.35
N ARG A 99 -3.32 12.67 10.50
CA ARG A 99 -4.69 12.62 9.98
C ARG A 99 -4.63 12.52 8.47
N ILE A 100 -5.17 11.45 7.92
CA ILE A 100 -5.03 11.14 6.50
C ILE A 100 -6.40 10.84 5.92
N ILE A 101 -6.69 11.41 4.75
CA ILE A 101 -7.91 11.14 4.00
C ILE A 101 -7.52 10.46 2.71
N ASN A 102 -8.11 9.31 2.44
CA ASN A 102 -7.88 8.49 1.25
C ASN A 102 -9.17 8.37 0.46
N PRO A 103 -9.40 9.22 -0.55
CA PRO A 103 -10.47 9.06 -1.50
C PRO A 103 -10.12 7.97 -2.52
N GLN A 104 -11.17 7.30 -3.02
CA GLN A 104 -11.10 6.28 -4.05
C GLN A 104 -12.25 6.44 -5.03
N PHE A 105 -11.97 6.26 -6.30
CA PHE A 105 -12.95 6.26 -7.37
C PHE A 105 -12.67 5.08 -8.30
N GLN A 106 -13.71 4.31 -8.60
CA GLN A 106 -13.66 3.22 -9.56
C GLN A 106 -14.85 3.31 -10.49
N THR A 107 -14.66 2.91 -11.74
CA THR A 107 -15.77 2.76 -12.68
C THR A 107 -15.55 1.54 -13.55
N LEU A 108 -16.63 0.90 -13.92
CA LEU A 108 -16.66 -0.25 -14.82
C LEU A 108 -17.69 0.00 -15.92
N TYR A 109 -17.26 -0.17 -17.16
CA TYR A 109 -18.13 -0.13 -18.32
C TYR A 109 -18.04 -1.44 -19.12
N LYS A 110 -19.15 -2.18 -19.20
CA LYS A 110 -19.28 -3.37 -20.03
C LYS A 110 -19.52 -2.94 -21.48
N ILE A 111 -18.48 -3.03 -22.30
CA ILE A 111 -18.56 -2.71 -23.73
C ILE A 111 -19.51 -3.72 -24.42
N ASN A 112 -19.39 -4.99 -24.03
CA ASN A 112 -20.28 -6.08 -24.40
C ASN A 112 -20.20 -7.19 -23.32
N ASP A 113 -20.85 -8.33 -23.52
CA ASP A 113 -20.95 -9.42 -22.54
C ASP A 113 -19.59 -10.07 -22.20
N THR A 114 -18.60 -9.90 -23.05
CA THR A 114 -17.27 -10.49 -22.85
C THR A 114 -16.17 -9.46 -22.59
N THR A 115 -16.44 -8.18 -22.77
CA THR A 115 -15.41 -7.14 -22.69
C THR A 115 -15.86 -6.01 -21.77
N SER A 116 -15.01 -5.67 -20.81
CA SER A 116 -15.22 -4.56 -19.88
C SER A 116 -14.01 -3.64 -19.87
N TRP A 117 -14.25 -2.35 -19.81
CA TRP A 117 -13.25 -1.33 -19.54
C TRP A 117 -13.45 -0.79 -18.13
N TYR A 118 -12.35 -0.43 -17.45
CA TYR A 118 -12.39 0.11 -16.09
C TYR A 118 -11.38 1.24 -15.88
N ILE A 119 -11.68 2.07 -14.90
CA ILE A 119 -10.75 3.07 -14.34
C ILE A 119 -10.73 2.88 -12.82
N ASN A 120 -9.54 2.98 -12.24
CA ASN A 120 -9.33 3.06 -10.80
C ASN A 120 -8.46 4.27 -10.49
N VAL A 121 -8.88 5.11 -9.58
CA VAL A 121 -8.11 6.23 -9.04
C VAL A 121 -8.21 6.18 -7.53
N GLY A 122 -7.09 6.21 -6.84
CA GLY A 122 -7.11 6.17 -5.39
C GLY A 122 -5.89 6.85 -4.77
N ARG A 123 -6.10 7.42 -3.61
CA ARG A 123 -5.01 7.88 -2.75
C ARG A 123 -4.64 6.79 -1.78
N ALA A 124 -3.34 6.60 -1.57
CA ALA A 124 -2.79 5.65 -0.62
C ALA A 124 -1.71 6.31 0.25
N PHE A 125 -1.40 5.70 1.37
CA PHE A 125 -0.31 6.12 2.23
C PHE A 125 0.39 4.91 2.85
N GLN A 126 1.63 5.12 3.29
CA GLN A 126 2.40 4.17 4.07
C GLN A 126 3.10 4.89 5.22
N MET A 127 2.82 4.48 6.44
CA MET A 127 3.53 4.97 7.61
C MET A 127 4.96 4.40 7.63
N PRO A 128 5.96 5.18 8.08
CA PRO A 128 7.27 4.63 8.41
C PRO A 128 7.14 3.49 9.41
N THR A 129 8.00 2.50 9.31
CA THR A 129 8.04 1.43 10.31
C THR A 129 8.51 1.96 11.67
N VAL A 130 8.01 1.40 12.77
CA VAL A 130 8.32 1.91 14.12
C VAL A 130 9.81 1.82 14.43
N ASP A 131 10.50 0.78 13.95
CA ASP A 131 11.95 0.63 14.09
C ASP A 131 12.75 1.68 13.31
N ALA A 132 12.25 2.14 12.16
CA ALA A 132 12.85 3.23 11.40
C ALA A 132 12.86 4.55 12.19
N TYR A 133 11.83 4.82 12.97
CA TYR A 133 11.80 5.95 13.88
C TYR A 133 12.89 5.85 14.96
N PHE A 134 13.09 4.66 15.55
CA PHE A 134 14.13 4.48 16.58
C PHE A 134 15.55 4.67 16.02
N SER A 135 15.81 4.22 14.81
CA SER A 135 17.10 4.45 14.16
C SER A 135 17.35 5.93 13.85
N ASN A 136 16.28 6.72 13.69
CA ASN A 136 16.35 8.15 13.36
C ASN A 136 16.22 9.10 14.57
N LYS A 137 16.03 8.59 15.78
CA LYS A 137 15.85 9.43 16.98
C LYS A 137 17.01 10.42 17.23
N ALA A 138 18.18 10.13 16.67
CA ALA A 138 19.36 11.02 16.72
C ALA A 138 19.43 12.00 15.52
N ALA A 139 18.71 11.74 14.44
CA ALA A 139 18.63 12.64 13.28
C ALA A 139 17.42 13.55 13.50
N ALA A 140 17.65 14.83 13.72
CA ALA A 140 16.70 15.85 14.17
C ALA A 140 15.53 16.17 13.20
N GLY A 141 15.02 15.21 12.47
CA GLY A 141 13.89 15.35 11.56
C GLY A 141 13.01 14.12 11.58
N GLY A 142 11.72 14.28 11.96
CA GLY A 142 10.77 13.18 11.92
C GLY A 142 10.54 12.67 10.51
N LEU A 143 10.37 11.36 10.36
CA LEU A 143 9.96 10.75 9.11
C LEU A 143 8.48 11.06 8.84
N LYS A 144 8.19 11.46 7.61
CA LYS A 144 6.82 11.69 7.14
C LYS A 144 6.28 10.42 6.48
N PRO A 145 4.96 10.16 6.56
CA PRO A 145 4.35 9.10 5.77
C PRO A 145 4.55 9.33 4.26
N GLU A 146 4.78 8.25 3.52
CA GLU A 146 4.59 8.29 2.07
C GLU A 146 3.10 8.49 1.79
N LYS A 147 2.75 9.40 0.87
CA LYS A 147 1.38 9.65 0.46
C LYS A 147 1.36 9.87 -1.04
N GLY A 148 0.40 9.28 -1.73
CA GLY A 148 0.38 9.45 -3.18
C GLY A 148 -0.91 8.97 -3.81
N TRP A 149 -0.96 9.14 -5.12
CA TRP A 149 -2.06 8.75 -5.96
C TRP A 149 -1.67 7.60 -6.87
N THR A 150 -2.62 6.72 -7.09
CA THR A 150 -2.54 5.66 -8.10
C THR A 150 -3.66 5.85 -9.10
N TYR A 151 -3.31 5.69 -10.36
CA TYR A 151 -4.21 5.78 -11.51
C TYR A 151 -4.04 4.52 -12.33
N GLU A 152 -5.10 3.81 -12.61
CA GLU A 152 -5.09 2.63 -13.45
C GLU A 152 -6.29 2.66 -14.39
N THR A 153 -6.08 2.28 -15.63
CA THR A 153 -7.16 1.96 -16.57
C THR A 153 -6.81 0.71 -17.34
N GLY A 154 -7.82 -0.08 -17.67
CA GLY A 154 -7.56 -1.33 -18.36
C GLY A 154 -8.81 -1.94 -18.98
N VAL A 155 -8.57 -2.97 -19.75
CA VAL A 155 -9.61 -3.77 -20.41
C VAL A 155 -9.49 -5.20 -19.94
N LYS A 156 -10.63 -5.80 -19.59
CA LYS A 156 -10.77 -7.24 -19.34
C LYS A 156 -11.61 -7.86 -20.43
N LYS A 157 -11.15 -8.99 -20.98
CA LYS A 157 -11.86 -9.70 -22.05
C LYS A 157 -11.93 -11.19 -21.73
N LEU A 158 -13.12 -11.74 -21.82
CA LEU A 158 -13.35 -13.19 -21.82
C LEU A 158 -13.16 -13.70 -23.26
N ILE A 159 -12.45 -14.81 -23.40
CA ILE A 159 -12.18 -15.46 -24.70
C ILE A 159 -12.76 -16.87 -24.59
N GLY A 160 -13.98 -17.03 -25.11
CA GLY A 160 -14.78 -18.20 -24.84
C GLY A 160 -15.07 -18.37 -23.33
N ASP A 161 -15.40 -19.59 -22.91
CA ASP A 161 -15.82 -19.89 -21.55
C ASP A 161 -14.65 -20.16 -20.58
N LYS A 162 -13.43 -20.26 -21.10
CA LYS A 162 -12.30 -20.82 -20.34
C LYS A 162 -11.06 -19.91 -20.29
N SER A 163 -11.08 -18.77 -20.94
CA SER A 163 -9.91 -17.91 -21.00
C SER A 163 -10.27 -16.45 -20.74
N SER A 164 -9.35 -15.73 -20.15
CA SER A 164 -9.48 -14.28 -19.93
C SER A 164 -8.15 -13.58 -20.26
N LEU A 165 -8.27 -12.35 -20.72
CA LEU A 165 -7.17 -11.43 -20.97
C LEU A 165 -7.45 -10.14 -20.21
N LYS A 166 -6.46 -9.65 -19.45
CA LYS A 166 -6.44 -8.33 -18.83
C LYS A 166 -5.27 -7.56 -19.44
N PHE A 167 -5.52 -6.31 -19.80
CA PHE A 167 -4.48 -5.33 -20.15
C PHE A 167 -4.73 -4.08 -19.30
N ALA A 168 -3.69 -3.54 -18.70
CA ALA A 168 -3.75 -2.34 -17.88
C ALA A 168 -2.58 -1.40 -18.14
N VAL A 169 -2.85 -0.10 -17.99
CA VAL A 169 -1.85 0.96 -17.91
C VAL A 169 -2.02 1.63 -16.57
N TYR A 170 -0.93 1.89 -15.88
CA TYR A 170 -0.96 2.53 -14.58
C TYR A 170 0.06 3.66 -14.44
N HIS A 171 -0.25 4.58 -13.54
CA HIS A 171 0.64 5.63 -13.07
C HIS A 171 0.54 5.75 -11.55
N MET A 172 1.69 5.87 -10.90
CA MET A 172 1.82 6.09 -9.46
C MET A 172 2.67 7.33 -9.22
N ASP A 173 2.22 8.19 -8.31
CA ASP A 173 2.94 9.41 -7.90
C ASP A 173 2.85 9.53 -6.38
N PHE A 174 3.99 9.35 -5.68
CA PHE A 174 4.08 9.35 -4.22
C PHE A 174 5.10 10.36 -3.74
N ASP A 175 4.70 11.15 -2.77
CA ASP A 175 5.57 12.06 -2.02
C ASP A 175 6.19 11.37 -0.81
N ASN A 176 7.30 11.95 -0.33
CA ASN A 176 8.01 11.51 0.88
C ASN A 176 8.47 10.05 0.83
N LYS A 177 8.93 9.57 -0.33
CA LYS A 177 9.43 8.21 -0.49
C LYS A 177 10.41 7.85 0.62
N LEU A 178 10.10 6.80 1.39
CA LEU A 178 10.98 6.29 2.43
C LEU A 178 12.18 5.56 1.81
N GLY A 179 13.34 5.79 2.37
CA GLY A 179 14.58 5.18 1.93
C GLY A 179 15.68 5.32 2.97
N TRP A 180 16.90 4.99 2.60
CA TRP A 180 18.07 5.08 3.46
C TRP A 180 18.98 6.22 3.00
N SER A 181 19.58 6.94 3.96
CA SER A 181 20.62 7.94 3.68
C SER A 181 21.84 7.29 3.03
N ASP A 182 22.72 8.09 2.49
CA ASP A 182 24.08 7.64 2.21
C ASP A 182 24.75 7.23 3.52
N LYS A 183 25.80 6.40 3.43
CA LYS A 183 26.57 6.02 4.62
C LYS A 183 27.30 7.23 5.17
N ASP A 184 27.13 7.45 6.46
CA ASP A 184 27.91 8.47 7.18
C ASP A 184 29.43 8.14 7.05
N PRO A 185 30.26 9.04 6.55
CA PRO A 185 31.70 8.78 6.32
C PRO A 185 32.47 8.40 7.59
N LEU A 186 32.03 8.85 8.76
CA LEU A 186 32.71 8.64 10.03
C LEU A 186 32.23 7.35 10.73
N THR A 187 30.94 7.07 10.67
CA THR A 187 30.33 5.95 11.41
C THR A 187 30.00 4.75 10.53
N GLY A 188 29.95 4.93 9.21
CA GLY A 188 29.50 3.92 8.24
C GLY A 188 28.01 3.55 8.36
N LEU A 189 27.27 4.24 9.21
CA LEU A 189 25.85 3.96 9.46
C LEU A 189 24.96 4.69 8.45
N GLN A 190 23.83 4.07 8.16
CA GLN A 190 22.73 4.68 7.40
C GLN A 190 21.52 4.84 8.32
N HIS A 191 20.71 5.85 8.06
CA HIS A 191 19.45 6.08 8.77
C HIS A 191 18.31 6.26 7.76
N ALA A 192 17.09 5.99 8.19
CA ALA A 192 15.91 6.16 7.35
C ALA A 192 15.63 7.64 7.08
N ILE A 193 15.31 7.98 5.85
CA ILE A 193 14.97 9.34 5.40
C ILE A 193 13.80 9.32 4.42
N ASN A 194 13.18 10.48 4.24
CA ASN A 194 12.30 10.70 3.10
C ASN A 194 13.13 11.18 1.91
N LYS A 195 13.24 10.37 0.86
CA LYS A 195 14.08 10.63 -0.33
C LYS A 195 13.46 11.54 -1.40
N GLY A 196 12.25 12.03 -1.19
CA GLY A 196 11.56 12.87 -2.16
C GLY A 196 10.37 12.17 -2.82
N GLU A 197 10.23 12.30 -4.13
CA GLU A 197 9.09 11.79 -4.91
C GLU A 197 9.43 10.44 -5.55
N PHE A 198 8.44 9.54 -5.60
CA PHE A 198 8.51 8.31 -6.37
C PHE A 198 7.42 8.34 -7.43
N ARG A 199 7.81 8.10 -8.67
CA ARG A 199 6.88 7.94 -9.80
C ARG A 199 7.11 6.62 -10.49
N ASN A 200 6.03 5.97 -10.90
CA ASN A 200 6.12 4.78 -11.72
C ASN A 200 4.99 4.75 -12.74
N THR A 201 5.34 4.63 -14.00
CA THR A 201 4.36 4.44 -15.08
C THR A 201 4.66 3.12 -15.75
N GLY A 202 3.63 2.32 -15.99
CA GLY A 202 3.83 1.02 -16.58
C GLY A 202 2.59 0.46 -17.25
N VAL A 203 2.79 -0.72 -17.81
CA VAL A 203 1.77 -1.52 -18.47
C VAL A 203 1.83 -2.96 -17.97
N GLU A 204 0.69 -3.61 -17.89
CA GLU A 204 0.56 -4.99 -17.47
C GLU A 204 -0.38 -5.73 -18.42
N ALA A 205 -0.04 -6.99 -18.70
CA ALA A 205 -0.91 -7.90 -19.43
C ALA A 205 -0.96 -9.24 -18.69
N GLU A 206 -2.15 -9.79 -18.53
CA GLU A 206 -2.36 -11.09 -17.91
C GLU A 206 -3.28 -11.92 -18.79
N PHE A 207 -2.88 -13.16 -19.03
CA PHE A 207 -3.69 -14.16 -19.69
C PHE A 207 -3.90 -15.32 -18.74
N ALA A 208 -5.15 -15.75 -18.53
CA ALA A 208 -5.50 -16.91 -17.74
C ALA A 208 -6.36 -17.89 -18.55
N ARG A 209 -6.16 -19.18 -18.34
CA ARG A 209 -6.93 -20.23 -19.01
C ARG A 209 -7.14 -21.46 -18.13
N THR A 210 -8.38 -21.89 -18.04
CA THR A 210 -8.78 -23.19 -17.50
C THR A 210 -8.76 -24.21 -18.63
N VAL A 211 -7.85 -25.19 -18.59
CA VAL A 211 -7.70 -26.22 -19.61
C VAL A 211 -8.77 -27.29 -19.41
N ASN A 212 -8.91 -27.79 -18.18
CA ASN A 212 -9.88 -28.80 -17.79
C ASN A 212 -10.13 -28.74 -16.27
N ALA A 213 -10.81 -29.74 -15.70
CA ALA A 213 -11.14 -29.79 -14.27
C ALA A 213 -9.90 -29.91 -13.32
N HIS A 214 -8.71 -30.18 -13.85
CA HIS A 214 -7.49 -30.41 -13.06
C HIS A 214 -6.39 -29.42 -13.34
N TRP A 215 -6.47 -28.64 -14.44
CA TRP A 215 -5.39 -27.77 -14.89
C TRP A 215 -5.92 -26.39 -15.29
N ASP A 216 -5.35 -25.39 -14.68
CA ASP A 216 -5.41 -23.99 -15.09
C ASP A 216 -4.00 -23.39 -15.12
N TYR A 217 -3.82 -22.34 -15.90
CA TYR A 217 -2.57 -21.58 -15.90
C TYR A 217 -2.84 -20.09 -16.14
N SER A 218 -1.91 -19.29 -15.62
CA SER A 218 -1.87 -17.86 -15.90
C SER A 218 -0.47 -17.44 -16.32
N LEU A 219 -0.41 -16.44 -17.21
CA LEU A 219 0.83 -15.80 -17.66
C LEU A 219 0.66 -14.30 -17.48
N GLY A 220 1.57 -13.68 -16.71
CA GLY A 220 1.61 -12.24 -16.49
C GLY A 220 2.88 -11.65 -17.07
N LEU A 221 2.75 -10.50 -17.74
CA LEU A 221 3.84 -9.66 -18.24
C LEU A 221 3.63 -8.25 -17.74
N GLY A 222 4.69 -7.62 -17.24
CA GLY A 222 4.66 -6.23 -16.78
C GLY A 222 5.91 -5.48 -17.20
N TYR A 223 5.74 -4.22 -17.57
CA TYR A 223 6.83 -3.28 -17.76
C TYR A 223 6.54 -2.00 -17.00
N GLY A 224 7.48 -1.52 -16.22
CA GLY A 224 7.38 -0.28 -15.46
C GLY A 224 8.65 0.56 -15.56
N ASN A 225 8.49 1.86 -15.48
CA ASN A 225 9.59 2.83 -15.46
C ASN A 225 9.57 3.59 -14.12
N PRO A 226 10.14 3.02 -13.03
CA PRO A 226 10.20 3.67 -11.74
C PRO A 226 11.26 4.78 -11.71
N GLU A 227 10.89 5.95 -11.20
CA GLU A 227 11.78 7.10 -10.99
C GLU A 227 11.70 7.56 -9.54
N ILE A 228 12.87 7.83 -8.95
CA ILE A 228 12.97 8.55 -7.66
C ILE A 228 13.54 9.93 -7.95
N ARG A 229 12.79 10.96 -7.61
CA ARG A 229 13.21 12.37 -7.73
C ARG A 229 13.58 12.88 -6.37
N ASP A 230 14.88 13.10 -6.18
CA ASP A 230 15.43 13.73 -4.98
C ASP A 230 15.55 15.25 -5.24
N PRO A 231 14.70 16.08 -4.60
CA PRO A 231 14.73 17.53 -4.83
C PRO A 231 16.03 18.20 -4.38
N SER A 232 16.85 17.52 -3.58
CA SER A 232 18.16 18.02 -3.13
C SER A 232 19.28 17.80 -4.15
N LYS A 233 19.04 17.02 -5.20
CA LYS A 233 20.00 16.70 -6.27
C LYS A 233 19.62 17.37 -7.60
N LYS A 234 19.36 18.68 -7.54
CA LYS A 234 19.25 19.51 -8.75
C LYS A 234 20.59 19.97 -9.23
#